data_9280fe39e2f4326034f392e82ecac139
#
_entry.id   9280fe39e2f4326034f392e82ecac139
#
_cell.length_a   1.000
_cell.length_b   1.000
_cell.length_c   1.000
_cell.angle_alpha   90.00
_cell.angle_beta   90.00
_cell.angle_gamma   90.00
#
_symmetry.space_group_name_H-M   'P 1'
#
loop_
_entity.id
_entity.type
_entity.pdbx_description
1 polymer ?
#
loop_
_entity_poly.entity_id
_entity_poly.type
_entity_poly.pdbx_seq_one_letter_code
_entity_poly.pdbx_strand_id
1 'polypeptide(L)'
;MKLSTKARYGLRALVHVANRGYASAQVIAEQQTIPSRYLEEIIGELRKAGLVIGKRGPRGGYRLARPADEIALSDVLGALASPTAWQFH
;
A
#
# COMPACT_ATOMS: atom_id res chain seq x y z
N MET A 1 -16.03 12.96 -4.33
CA MET A 1 -15.08 12.25 -5.19
C MET A 1 -15.20 10.76 -4.94
N LYS A 2 -15.22 10.01 -6.02
CA LYS A 2 -15.36 8.55 -5.92
C LYS A 2 -14.00 7.89 -6.14
N LEU A 3 -13.53 7.17 -5.13
CA LEU A 3 -12.25 6.47 -5.22
C LEU A 3 -12.44 5.09 -5.83
N SER A 4 -11.47 4.65 -6.61
CA SER A 4 -11.47 3.30 -7.13
C SER A 4 -11.28 2.31 -5.99
N THR A 5 -11.65 1.06 -6.22
CA THR A 5 -11.43 0.00 -5.23
C THR A 5 -9.95 -0.10 -4.86
N LYS A 6 -9.08 0.00 -5.87
CA LYS A 6 -7.64 -0.06 -5.66
C LYS A 6 -7.16 1.08 -4.76
N ALA A 7 -7.65 2.30 -5.00
CA ALA A 7 -7.26 3.45 -4.20
C ALA A 7 -7.74 3.31 -2.76
N ARG A 8 -8.98 2.82 -2.57
CA ARG A 8 -9.51 2.60 -1.21
C ARG A 8 -8.69 1.57 -0.46
N TYR A 9 -8.37 0.46 -1.11
CA TYR A 9 -7.56 -0.59 -0.49
C TYR A 9 -6.16 -0.07 -0.17
N GLY A 10 -5.56 0.68 -1.09
CA GLY A 10 -4.23 1.24 -0.87
C GLY A 10 -4.18 2.20 0.29
N LEU A 11 -5.18 3.07 0.41
CA LEU A 11 -5.26 4.00 1.53
C LEU A 11 -5.45 3.25 2.85
N ARG A 12 -6.30 2.23 2.87
CA ARG A 12 -6.50 1.44 4.08
C ARG A 12 -5.23 0.72 4.49
N ALA A 13 -4.50 0.17 3.52
CA ALA A 13 -3.24 -0.50 3.80
C ALA A 13 -2.22 0.47 4.37
N LEU A 14 -2.12 1.66 3.78
CA LEU A 14 -1.17 2.67 4.23
C LEU A 14 -1.48 3.16 5.63
N VAL A 15 -2.74 3.41 5.93
CA VAL A 15 -3.17 3.83 7.26
C VAL A 15 -2.86 2.74 8.28
N HIS A 16 -3.09 1.48 7.91
CA HIS A 16 -2.78 0.37 8.80
C HIS A 16 -1.29 0.35 9.15
N VAL A 17 -0.42 0.47 8.13
CA VAL A 17 1.02 0.49 8.34
C VAL A 17 1.43 1.69 9.19
N ALA A 18 0.83 2.85 8.91
CA ALA A 18 1.14 4.07 9.66
C ALA A 18 0.80 3.91 11.14
N ASN A 19 -0.37 3.34 11.44
CA ASN A 19 -0.81 3.16 12.82
C ASN A 19 0.00 2.12 13.56
N ARG A 20 0.46 1.07 12.88
CA ARG A 20 1.21 0.00 13.50
C ARG A 20 2.72 0.24 13.47
N GLY A 21 3.17 1.17 12.63
CA GLY A 21 4.58 1.42 12.42
C GLY A 21 5.25 0.37 11.54
N TYR A 22 4.68 -0.82 11.48
CA TYR A 22 5.26 -1.94 10.76
C TYR A 22 4.21 -3.05 10.67
N ALA A 23 4.04 -3.65 9.50
CA ALA A 23 3.10 -4.75 9.34
C ALA A 23 3.47 -5.61 8.15
N SER A 24 3.24 -6.93 8.27
CA SER A 24 3.44 -7.84 7.15
C SER A 24 2.25 -7.73 6.19
N ALA A 25 2.47 -8.14 4.95
CA ALA A 25 1.39 -8.15 3.97
C ALA A 25 0.24 -9.06 4.42
N GLN A 26 0.58 -10.19 5.03
CA GLN A 26 -0.43 -11.13 5.50
C GLN A 26 -1.33 -10.49 6.55
N VAL A 27 -0.73 -9.79 7.51
CA VAL A 27 -1.50 -9.13 8.58
C VAL A 27 -2.38 -8.03 7.99
N ILE A 28 -1.83 -7.24 7.06
CA ILE A 28 -2.61 -6.18 6.42
C ILE A 28 -3.81 -6.78 5.69
N ALA A 29 -3.58 -7.84 4.92
CA ALA A 29 -4.66 -8.48 4.16
C ALA A 29 -5.76 -8.99 5.09
N GLU A 30 -5.38 -9.63 6.19
CA GLU A 30 -6.34 -10.17 7.13
C GLU A 30 -7.10 -9.09 7.87
N GLN A 31 -6.37 -8.10 8.40
CA GLN A 31 -6.99 -7.05 9.22
C GLN A 31 -7.86 -6.12 8.40
N GLN A 32 -7.49 -5.87 7.15
CA GLN A 32 -8.22 -4.94 6.29
C GLN A 32 -9.15 -5.65 5.31
N THR A 33 -9.20 -6.98 5.36
CA THR A 33 -10.04 -7.78 4.47
C THR A 33 -9.78 -7.46 3.01
N ILE A 34 -8.49 -7.52 2.64
CA ILE A 34 -8.05 -7.27 1.27
C ILE A 34 -7.50 -8.58 0.71
N PRO A 35 -7.93 -9.02 -0.49
CA PRO A 35 -7.36 -10.24 -1.08
C PRO A 35 -5.85 -10.11 -1.19
N SER A 36 -5.13 -11.15 -0.75
CA SER A 36 -3.66 -11.11 -0.69
C SER A 36 -3.01 -10.77 -2.01
N ARG A 37 -3.49 -11.37 -3.09
CA ARG A 37 -2.90 -11.11 -4.42
C ARG A 37 -3.04 -9.65 -4.79
N TYR A 38 -4.21 -9.09 -4.56
CA TYR A 38 -4.49 -7.70 -4.89
C TYR A 38 -3.64 -6.77 -4.03
N LEU A 39 -3.51 -7.11 -2.74
CA LEU A 39 -2.69 -6.32 -1.83
C LEU A 39 -1.23 -6.30 -2.27
N GLU A 40 -0.70 -7.42 -2.75
CA GLU A 40 0.69 -7.48 -3.20
C GLU A 40 0.94 -6.51 -4.35
N GLU A 41 0.00 -6.40 -5.28
CA GLU A 41 0.12 -5.44 -6.37
C GLU A 41 0.10 -4.01 -5.85
N ILE A 42 -0.81 -3.72 -4.94
CA ILE A 42 -0.94 -2.38 -4.36
C ILE A 42 0.34 -2.00 -3.62
N ILE A 43 0.85 -2.89 -2.78
CA ILE A 43 2.07 -2.62 -2.03
C ILE A 43 3.25 -2.43 -2.97
N GLY A 44 3.31 -3.22 -4.05
CA GLY A 44 4.35 -3.07 -5.05
C GLY A 44 4.36 -1.67 -5.66
N GLU A 45 3.18 -1.12 -5.95
CA GLU A 45 3.09 0.22 -6.51
C GLU A 45 3.43 1.30 -5.48
N LEU A 46 3.02 1.10 -4.24
CA LEU A 46 3.37 2.04 -3.17
C LEU A 46 4.87 2.06 -2.93
N ARG A 47 5.51 0.90 -3.02
CA ARG A 47 6.96 0.80 -2.85
C ARG A 47 7.69 1.48 -4.00
N LYS A 48 7.23 1.27 -5.23
CA LYS A 48 7.83 1.92 -6.39
C LYS A 48 7.74 3.44 -6.31
N ALA A 49 6.66 3.92 -5.71
CA ALA A 49 6.46 5.36 -5.53
C ALA A 49 7.24 5.92 -4.34
N GLY A 50 7.95 5.07 -3.60
CA GLY A 50 8.73 5.52 -2.45
C GLY A 50 7.91 5.81 -1.22
N LEU A 51 6.73 5.23 -1.10
CA LEU A 51 5.86 5.48 0.05
C LEU A 51 5.99 4.42 1.14
N VAL A 52 6.40 3.20 0.79
CA VAL A 52 6.66 2.16 1.77
C VAL A 52 7.98 1.49 1.47
N ILE A 53 8.58 0.91 2.51
CA ILE A 53 9.82 0.15 2.42
C ILE A 53 9.53 -1.26 2.94
N GLY A 54 10.02 -2.26 2.21
CA GLY A 54 9.88 -3.64 2.62
C GLY A 54 11.13 -4.14 3.32
N LYS A 55 10.94 -5.08 4.23
CA LYS A 55 12.03 -5.78 4.91
C LYS A 55 11.82 -7.27 4.74
N ARG A 56 12.87 -7.96 4.30
CA ARG A 56 12.84 -9.41 4.14
C ARG A 56 13.19 -10.11 5.45
N GLY A 57 12.84 -11.38 5.52
CA GLY A 57 13.21 -12.25 6.63
C GLY A 57 12.00 -12.76 7.41
N PRO A 58 12.24 -13.55 8.47
CA PRO A 58 11.14 -14.13 9.25
C PRO A 58 10.21 -13.10 9.85
N ARG A 59 10.74 -11.90 10.08
CA ARG A 59 9.94 -10.78 10.57
C ARG A 59 9.77 -9.74 9.49
N GLY A 60 9.67 -10.23 8.24
CA GLY A 60 9.49 -9.34 7.10
C GLY A 60 8.18 -8.62 7.11
N GLY A 61 8.14 -7.46 6.49
CA GLY A 61 6.94 -6.66 6.42
C GLY A 61 7.24 -5.30 5.81
N TYR A 62 6.34 -4.35 6.05
CA TYR A 62 6.41 -3.04 5.44
C TYR A 62 6.26 -1.94 6.48
N ARG A 63 6.93 -0.83 6.22
CA ARG A 63 6.77 0.38 7.02
C ARG A 63 6.75 1.57 6.09
N LEU A 64 6.30 2.71 6.59
CA LEU A 64 6.32 3.92 5.77
C LEU A 64 7.75 4.31 5.48
N ALA A 65 8.00 4.77 4.24
CA ALA A 65 9.32 5.26 3.84
C ALA A 65 9.58 6.64 4.41
N ARG A 66 8.52 7.39 4.73
CA ARG A 66 8.60 8.73 5.29
C ARG A 66 7.55 8.86 6.38
N PRO A 67 7.70 9.82 7.30
CA PRO A 67 6.66 10.07 8.30
C PRO A 67 5.30 10.29 7.64
N ALA A 68 4.24 9.81 8.29
CA ALA A 68 2.90 9.88 7.73
C ALA A 68 2.48 11.30 7.37
N ASP A 69 2.90 12.28 8.17
CA ASP A 69 2.54 13.69 7.93
C ASP A 69 3.32 14.30 6.75
N GLU A 70 4.28 13.56 6.19
CA GLU A 70 5.01 14.01 5.00
C GLU A 70 4.52 13.30 3.74
N ILE A 71 3.52 12.45 3.86
CA ILE A 71 2.94 11.75 2.71
C ILE A 71 1.60 12.41 2.39
N ALA A 72 1.52 13.03 1.22
CA ALA A 72 0.29 13.67 0.79
C ALA A 72 -0.67 12.65 0.20
N LEU A 73 -1.97 12.88 0.38
CA LEU A 73 -2.97 12.02 -0.23
C LEU A 73 -2.78 11.94 -1.75
N SER A 74 -2.40 13.07 -2.38
CA SER A 74 -2.16 13.09 -3.81
C SER A 74 -1.02 12.16 -4.24
N ASP A 75 -0.01 11.98 -3.38
CA ASP A 75 1.08 11.04 -3.66
C ASP A 75 0.56 9.61 -3.74
N VAL A 76 -0.32 9.26 -2.81
CA VAL A 76 -0.88 7.91 -2.76
C VAL A 76 -1.80 7.68 -3.95
N LEU A 77 -2.67 8.62 -4.22
CA LEU A 77 -3.61 8.49 -5.34
C LEU A 77 -2.87 8.46 -6.67
N GLY A 78 -1.81 9.25 -6.81
CA GLY A 78 -0.99 9.24 -8.01
C GLY A 78 -0.29 7.91 -8.22
N ALA A 79 0.24 7.33 -7.16
CA ALA A 79 0.91 6.04 -7.24
C ALA A 79 -0.05 4.93 -7.68
N LEU A 80 -1.27 4.96 -7.15
CA LEU A 80 -2.24 3.91 -7.43
C LEU A 80 -3.02 4.13 -8.72
N ALA A 81 -3.00 5.34 -9.25
CA ALA A 81 -3.64 5.66 -10.51
C ALA A 81 -2.72 5.43 -11.70
N SER A 82 -1.43 5.18 -11.48
CA SER A 82 -0.48 4.98 -12.56
C SER A 82 -0.88 3.79 -13.41
N PRO A 83 -0.80 3.92 -14.75
CA PRO A 83 -1.10 2.80 -15.62
C PRO A 83 -0.13 1.66 -15.37
N THR A 84 -0.65 0.44 -15.31
CA THR A 84 0.16 -0.75 -15.20
C THR A 84 -0.30 -1.74 -16.26
N ALA A 85 0.53 -2.74 -16.54
CA ALA A 85 0.24 -3.68 -17.60
C ALA A 85 -1.11 -4.37 -17.42
N TRP A 86 -1.52 -4.64 -16.20
CA TRP A 86 -2.77 -5.34 -15.95
C TRP A 86 -4.01 -4.50 -16.24
N GLN A 87 -3.85 -3.21 -16.47
CA GLN A 87 -4.98 -2.33 -16.79
C GLN A 87 -5.33 -2.32 -18.27
N PHE A 88 -4.55 -2.96 -19.09
CA PHE A 88 -4.71 -2.89 -20.54
C PHE A 88 -5.11 -4.22 -21.14
N HIS A 89 -6.15 -4.79 -20.63
CA HIS A 89 -6.62 -6.05 -21.19
C HIS A 89 -7.96 -5.91 -21.81
#